data_87734ad2c460981e22c847bacfa7ddd9
#
_entry.id   87734ad2c460981e22c847bacfa7ddd9
#
_cell.length_a   1.000
_cell.length_b   1.000
_cell.length_c   1.000
_cell.angle_alpha   90.00
_cell.angle_beta   90.00
_cell.angle_gamma   90.00
#
_symmetry.space_group_name_H-M   'P 1'
#
loop_
_entity.id
_entity.type
_entity.pdbx_description
1 polymer ?
#
loop_
_entity_poly.entity_id
_entity_poly.type
_entity_poly.pdbx_seq_one_letter_code
_entity_poly.pdbx_strand_id
1 'polypeptide(L)'
;MPAASVDTFFACSLMVLLVLSAMASTSKLLYPYMNYAVGKNVVERYKQISRYLLLNAGTPSDWGKSNRATPTTFGIAKTGSDESYDLDVDKVTRLNGENVYAISYAQMFSALKMPDISFRIEIKPMFEVTINLTATYAGTNETIYQFEISTAKHGVPIPADLKCYSIAEEYLETANPLTSNGRVYVNTTIPSTVRGPALIIVLARSVYQRKAVSFNSYSFAHGSAKPEPNGTFLRLGLLNHTLTASFAQSNVTLLKTCAFTFDHNSTLSRTTSDNQSARYSIPHFADSSPIIIVSTGTNSTTFFTEQIAYPQIPLQTGADFATLKTHAKVSAYTYFVTIDSAIYECIVWIGGLKD
;
A
#
# COMPACT_ATOMS: atom_id res chain seq x y z
N MET A 1 -73.29 19.07 43.49
CA MET A 1 -71.94 18.45 43.55
C MET A 1 -71.33 18.07 42.21
N PRO A 2 -71.50 18.75 41.06
CA PRO A 2 -70.72 18.52 39.87
C PRO A 2 -69.52 19.44 39.65
N ALA A 3 -69.51 20.63 40.33
CA ALA A 3 -68.46 21.58 40.09
C ALA A 3 -67.04 21.15 40.55
N ALA A 4 -66.95 20.37 41.64
CA ALA A 4 -65.64 19.88 42.15
C ALA A 4 -65.03 18.83 41.25
N SER A 5 -65.79 18.09 40.44
CA SER A 5 -65.20 17.12 39.48
C SER A 5 -64.65 17.75 38.23
N VAL A 6 -65.15 18.90 37.79
CA VAL A 6 -64.66 19.60 36.58
C VAL A 6 -63.34 20.32 36.92
N ASP A 7 -63.25 20.98 38.07
CA ASP A 7 -62.02 21.60 38.50
C ASP A 7 -60.89 20.61 38.72
N THR A 8 -61.21 19.44 39.28
CA THR A 8 -60.23 18.35 39.45
C THR A 8 -59.74 17.81 38.09
N PHE A 9 -60.66 17.66 37.12
CA PHE A 9 -60.26 17.25 35.77
C PHE A 9 -59.37 18.27 35.08
N PHE A 10 -59.70 19.57 35.16
CA PHE A 10 -58.84 20.63 34.62
C PHE A 10 -57.48 20.70 35.30
N ALA A 11 -57.43 20.56 36.62
CA ALA A 11 -56.14 20.51 37.33
C ALA A 11 -55.26 19.34 36.95
N CYS A 12 -55.85 18.14 36.81
CA CYS A 12 -55.14 16.96 36.33
C CYS A 12 -54.63 17.12 34.88
N SER A 13 -55.48 17.66 34.00
CA SER A 13 -55.08 17.91 32.60
C SER A 13 -53.95 18.92 32.49
N LEU A 14 -54.00 20.00 33.26
CA LEU A 14 -52.95 21.02 33.31
C LEU A 14 -51.64 20.45 33.88
N MET A 15 -51.71 19.59 34.89
CA MET A 15 -50.58 18.92 35.47
C MET A 15 -49.88 17.97 34.47
N VAL A 16 -50.65 17.21 33.70
CA VAL A 16 -50.14 16.35 32.64
C VAL A 16 -49.45 17.17 31.54
N LEU A 17 -50.08 18.27 31.10
CA LEU A 17 -49.47 19.19 30.12
C LEU A 17 -48.16 19.82 30.62
N LEU A 18 -48.10 20.22 31.87
CA LEU A 18 -46.87 20.76 32.49
C LEU A 18 -45.75 19.69 32.55
N VAL A 19 -46.11 18.47 32.97
CA VAL A 19 -45.14 17.35 32.99
C VAL A 19 -44.63 17.04 31.60
N LEU A 20 -45.50 16.92 30.59
CA LEU A 20 -45.11 16.68 29.21
C LEU A 20 -44.22 17.81 28.63
N SER A 21 -44.57 19.06 28.93
CA SER A 21 -43.79 20.23 28.54
C SER A 21 -42.40 20.26 29.20
N ALA A 22 -42.34 19.91 30.49
CA ALA A 22 -41.06 19.81 31.22
C ALA A 22 -40.19 18.67 30.67
N MET A 23 -40.80 17.50 30.37
CA MET A 23 -40.09 16.36 29.74
C MET A 23 -39.56 16.71 28.36
N ALA A 24 -40.38 17.39 27.53
CA ALA A 24 -39.94 17.82 26.18
C ALA A 24 -38.81 18.85 26.25
N SER A 25 -38.87 19.79 27.21
CA SER A 25 -37.82 20.80 27.42
C SER A 25 -36.52 20.18 27.93
N THR A 26 -36.61 19.26 28.89
CA THR A 26 -35.43 18.51 29.40
C THR A 26 -34.80 17.64 28.34
N SER A 27 -35.63 16.95 27.53
CA SER A 27 -35.15 16.16 26.41
C SER A 27 -34.37 17.03 25.38
N LYS A 28 -34.91 18.19 25.02
CA LYS A 28 -34.21 19.14 24.11
C LYS A 28 -32.86 19.66 24.66
N LEU A 29 -32.78 19.89 25.96
CA LEU A 29 -31.56 20.33 26.61
C LEU A 29 -30.52 19.22 26.74
N LEU A 30 -30.94 17.98 27.00
CA LEU A 30 -30.03 16.84 27.17
C LEU A 30 -29.59 16.24 25.85
N TYR A 31 -30.38 16.33 24.77
CA TYR A 31 -30.10 15.74 23.49
C TYR A 31 -28.71 16.11 22.90
N PRO A 32 -28.26 17.38 22.91
CA PRO A 32 -26.91 17.72 22.44
C PRO A 32 -25.80 17.10 23.27
N TYR A 33 -25.98 17.01 24.60
CA TYR A 33 -24.97 16.41 25.49
C TYR A 33 -24.89 14.90 25.32
N MET A 34 -26.03 14.23 25.15
CA MET A 34 -26.08 12.79 24.85
C MET A 34 -25.42 12.49 23.51
N ASN A 35 -25.76 13.23 22.47
CA ASN A 35 -25.14 13.05 21.15
C ASN A 35 -23.62 13.35 21.17
N TYR A 36 -23.17 14.35 21.91
CA TYR A 36 -21.75 14.62 22.07
C TYR A 36 -21.02 13.48 22.79
N ALA A 37 -21.59 12.95 23.89
CA ALA A 37 -21.01 11.85 24.65
C ALA A 37 -20.96 10.55 23.81
N VAL A 38 -22.05 10.21 23.10
CA VAL A 38 -22.09 9.06 22.18
C VAL A 38 -21.08 9.25 21.05
N GLY A 39 -21.03 10.43 20.43
CA GLY A 39 -20.08 10.70 19.35
C GLY A 39 -18.63 10.59 19.80
N LYS A 40 -18.28 11.04 21.01
CA LYS A 40 -16.94 10.92 21.59
C LYS A 40 -16.57 9.45 21.84
N ASN A 41 -17.48 8.66 22.36
CA ASN A 41 -17.28 7.22 22.60
C ASN A 41 -17.05 6.46 21.28
N VAL A 42 -17.78 6.79 20.22
CA VAL A 42 -17.58 6.19 18.90
C VAL A 42 -16.21 6.51 18.31
N VAL A 43 -15.77 7.78 18.38
CA VAL A 43 -14.44 8.19 17.89
C VAL A 43 -13.32 7.49 18.65
N GLU A 44 -13.43 7.39 19.98
CA GLU A 44 -12.41 6.69 20.79
C GLU A 44 -12.41 5.18 20.50
N ARG A 45 -13.56 4.55 20.34
CA ARG A 45 -13.67 3.15 19.91
C ARG A 45 -13.00 2.93 18.55
N TYR A 46 -13.23 3.81 17.56
CA TYR A 46 -12.60 3.69 16.24
C TYR A 46 -11.08 3.84 16.33
N LYS A 47 -10.60 4.76 17.15
CA LYS A 47 -9.16 4.93 17.41
C LYS A 47 -8.54 3.69 18.06
N GLN A 48 -9.23 3.06 18.99
CA GLN A 48 -8.76 1.80 19.60
C GLN A 48 -8.72 0.66 18.59
N ILE A 49 -9.72 0.55 17.72
CA ILE A 49 -9.75 -0.46 16.66
C ILE A 49 -8.62 -0.21 15.65
N SER A 50 -8.38 1.03 15.22
CA SER A 50 -7.27 1.35 14.31
C SER A 50 -5.91 0.96 14.89
N ARG A 51 -5.70 1.22 16.17
CA ARG A 51 -4.49 0.77 16.89
C ARG A 51 -4.41 -0.74 17.00
N TYR A 52 -5.52 -1.41 17.30
CA TYR A 52 -5.57 -2.86 17.38
C TYR A 52 -5.12 -3.51 16.07
N LEU A 53 -5.58 -3.01 14.91
CA LEU A 53 -5.19 -3.52 13.60
C LEU A 53 -3.68 -3.45 13.36
N LEU A 54 -3.03 -2.38 13.85
CA LEU A 54 -1.61 -2.12 13.62
C LEU A 54 -0.68 -2.69 14.71
N LEU A 55 -1.18 -2.93 15.93
CA LEU A 55 -0.38 -3.40 17.06
C LEU A 55 -0.58 -4.90 17.34
N ASN A 56 -1.58 -5.52 16.75
CA ASN A 56 -1.84 -6.95 16.92
C ASN A 56 -1.26 -7.74 15.75
N ALA A 57 -0.63 -8.89 16.05
CA ALA A 57 -0.10 -9.76 15.00
C ALA A 57 -1.16 -10.60 14.30
N GLY A 58 -2.38 -10.71 14.86
CA GLY A 58 -3.41 -11.64 14.39
C GLY A 58 -3.13 -13.09 14.78
N THR A 59 -4.03 -13.99 14.35
CA THR A 59 -3.89 -15.43 14.64
C THR A 59 -4.16 -16.25 13.37
N PRO A 60 -3.31 -17.20 12.97
CA PRO A 60 -1.97 -17.45 13.54
C PRO A 60 -1.04 -16.23 13.36
N SER A 61 -0.07 -16.06 14.25
CA SER A 61 0.78 -14.85 14.27
C SER A 61 1.66 -14.69 13.03
N ASP A 62 1.88 -15.76 12.28
CA ASP A 62 2.68 -15.87 11.06
C ASP A 62 1.83 -16.05 9.79
N TRP A 63 0.55 -15.69 9.83
CA TRP A 63 -0.38 -15.87 8.71
C TRP A 63 0.09 -15.22 7.40
N GLY A 64 0.96 -14.21 7.48
CA GLY A 64 1.61 -13.58 6.34
C GLY A 64 2.49 -14.52 5.53
N LYS A 65 3.17 -15.48 6.18
CA LYS A 65 4.22 -16.32 5.58
C LYS A 65 3.73 -17.54 4.79
N SER A 66 2.44 -17.86 4.84
CA SER A 66 1.87 -19.01 4.15
C SER A 66 0.71 -18.62 3.26
N ASN A 67 0.73 -19.08 2.01
CA ASN A 67 -0.35 -18.85 1.05
C ASN A 67 -1.66 -19.56 1.42
N ARG A 68 -1.60 -20.57 2.28
CA ARG A 68 -2.77 -21.34 2.77
C ARG A 68 -3.35 -20.77 4.05
N ALA A 69 -2.58 -19.97 4.80
CA ALA A 69 -3.05 -19.42 6.05
C ALA A 69 -3.96 -18.20 5.81
N THR A 70 -5.12 -18.22 6.42
CA THR A 70 -6.02 -17.07 6.55
C THR A 70 -6.09 -16.70 8.03
N PRO A 71 -6.07 -15.41 8.40
CA PRO A 71 -6.17 -15.03 9.79
C PRO A 71 -7.54 -15.36 10.37
N THR A 72 -7.58 -15.93 11.58
CA THR A 72 -8.79 -16.11 12.38
C THR A 72 -9.07 -14.92 13.29
N THR A 73 -8.02 -14.13 13.63
CA THR A 73 -8.09 -12.77 14.16
C THR A 73 -7.20 -11.88 13.33
N PHE A 74 -7.70 -10.71 12.92
CA PHE A 74 -6.99 -9.82 12.02
C PHE A 74 -6.06 -8.89 12.79
N GLY A 75 -4.85 -8.71 12.26
CA GLY A 75 -3.83 -7.78 12.73
C GLY A 75 -2.56 -7.96 11.90
N ILE A 76 -1.82 -6.86 11.68
CA ILE A 76 -0.70 -6.81 10.74
C ILE A 76 0.66 -6.52 11.39
N ALA A 77 0.72 -6.43 12.73
CA ALA A 77 1.98 -6.26 13.43
C ALA A 77 2.94 -7.45 13.20
N LYS A 78 4.22 -7.15 13.22
CA LYS A 78 5.31 -8.13 13.20
C LYS A 78 5.39 -8.84 14.55
N THR A 79 5.45 -10.15 14.51
CA THR A 79 5.55 -10.96 15.73
C THR A 79 6.94 -10.84 16.36
N GLY A 80 6.98 -10.57 17.65
CA GLY A 80 8.24 -10.51 18.43
C GLY A 80 9.03 -9.22 18.23
N SER A 81 8.44 -8.18 17.62
CA SER A 81 9.06 -6.87 17.58
C SER A 81 8.79 -6.09 18.87
N ASP A 82 9.83 -5.44 19.41
CA ASP A 82 9.73 -4.54 20.56
C ASP A 82 9.33 -3.10 20.11
N GLU A 83 9.35 -2.82 18.80
CA GLU A 83 8.98 -1.53 18.26
C GLU A 83 7.45 -1.43 18.03
N SER A 84 6.85 -0.34 18.51
CA SER A 84 5.44 -0.04 18.22
C SER A 84 5.26 0.29 16.73
N TYR A 85 4.19 -0.22 16.13
CA TYR A 85 3.87 -0.03 14.72
C TYR A 85 4.91 -0.60 13.74
N ASP A 86 5.67 -1.62 14.16
CA ASP A 86 6.47 -2.45 13.25
C ASP A 86 5.56 -3.51 12.63
N LEU A 87 5.33 -3.40 11.32
CA LEU A 87 4.42 -4.25 10.57
C LEU A 87 5.18 -5.39 9.88
N ASP A 88 4.52 -6.53 9.76
CA ASP A 88 5.05 -7.69 9.08
C ASP A 88 4.99 -7.50 7.56
N VAL A 89 6.13 -7.60 6.88
CA VAL A 89 6.28 -7.36 5.44
C VAL A 89 5.42 -8.29 4.60
N ASP A 90 5.29 -9.55 5.00
CA ASP A 90 4.48 -10.54 4.27
C ASP A 90 2.99 -10.30 4.44
N LYS A 91 2.56 -9.94 5.67
CA LYS A 91 1.16 -9.57 5.93
C LYS A 91 0.77 -8.35 5.11
N VAL A 92 1.60 -7.30 5.11
CA VAL A 92 1.36 -6.09 4.31
C VAL A 92 1.31 -6.43 2.82
N THR A 93 2.26 -7.20 2.32
CA THR A 93 2.30 -7.61 0.91
C THR A 93 1.06 -8.39 0.49
N ARG A 94 0.51 -9.25 1.38
CA ARG A 94 -0.74 -9.99 1.14
C ARG A 94 -2.01 -9.14 1.23
N LEU A 95 -1.93 -7.90 1.70
CA LEU A 95 -3.06 -6.96 1.63
C LEU A 95 -3.20 -6.34 0.24
N ASN A 96 -2.16 -6.34 -0.59
CA ASN A 96 -2.23 -5.80 -1.93
C ASN A 96 -2.97 -6.78 -2.86
N GLY A 97 -4.09 -6.34 -3.46
CA GLY A 97 -4.92 -7.17 -4.33
C GLY A 97 -4.25 -7.64 -5.62
N GLU A 98 -3.15 -7.01 -6.03
CA GLU A 98 -2.35 -7.42 -7.19
C GLU A 98 -1.41 -8.60 -6.88
N ASN A 99 -1.18 -8.93 -5.61
CA ASN A 99 -0.39 -10.08 -5.22
C ASN A 99 -1.17 -11.37 -5.48
N VAL A 100 -0.53 -12.36 -6.08
CA VAL A 100 -1.13 -13.70 -6.31
C VAL A 100 -1.60 -14.35 -5.00
N TYR A 101 -0.98 -14.00 -3.87
CA TYR A 101 -1.30 -14.52 -2.54
C TYR A 101 -2.17 -13.57 -1.69
N ALA A 102 -2.81 -12.60 -2.32
CA ALA A 102 -3.64 -11.63 -1.64
C ALA A 102 -4.76 -12.29 -0.81
N ILE A 103 -5.09 -11.68 0.31
CA ILE A 103 -6.29 -12.03 1.08
C ILE A 103 -7.43 -11.06 0.71
N SER A 104 -8.65 -11.59 0.62
CA SER A 104 -9.81 -10.78 0.28
C SER A 104 -10.27 -9.92 1.47
N TYR A 105 -10.94 -8.81 1.17
CA TYR A 105 -11.57 -7.99 2.21
C TYR A 105 -12.56 -8.79 3.07
N ALA A 106 -13.31 -9.72 2.48
CA ALA A 106 -14.24 -10.58 3.21
C ALA A 106 -13.53 -11.44 4.27
N GLN A 107 -12.34 -11.96 3.95
CA GLN A 107 -11.52 -12.73 4.91
C GLN A 107 -11.00 -11.83 6.05
N MET A 108 -10.51 -10.61 5.71
CA MET A 108 -10.07 -9.64 6.72
C MET A 108 -11.21 -9.20 7.63
N PHE A 109 -12.38 -8.88 7.06
CA PHE A 109 -13.57 -8.46 7.77
C PHE A 109 -14.08 -9.55 8.73
N SER A 110 -14.15 -10.79 8.25
CA SER A 110 -14.54 -11.93 9.07
C SER A 110 -13.57 -12.15 10.24
N ALA A 111 -12.27 -11.98 10.01
CA ALA A 111 -11.24 -12.12 11.03
C ALA A 111 -11.21 -10.97 12.05
N LEU A 112 -11.75 -9.80 11.70
CA LEU A 112 -11.90 -8.68 12.64
C LEU A 112 -12.95 -8.97 13.73
N LYS A 113 -13.97 -9.80 13.45
CA LYS A 113 -15.05 -10.20 14.37
C LYS A 113 -15.87 -9.01 14.90
N MET A 114 -15.98 -7.94 14.14
CA MET A 114 -16.74 -6.73 14.46
C MET A 114 -17.69 -6.41 13.30
N PRO A 115 -18.88 -7.04 13.23
CA PRO A 115 -19.77 -6.96 12.07
C PRO A 115 -20.38 -5.57 11.86
N ASP A 116 -20.36 -4.72 12.89
CA ASP A 116 -20.86 -3.34 12.88
C ASP A 116 -19.80 -2.32 12.38
N ILE A 117 -18.58 -2.75 12.07
CA ILE A 117 -17.45 -1.88 11.70
C ILE A 117 -16.91 -2.28 10.34
N SER A 118 -16.83 -1.33 9.43
CA SER A 118 -16.05 -1.43 8.19
C SER A 118 -14.75 -0.67 8.30
N PHE A 119 -13.70 -1.14 7.62
CA PHE A 119 -12.40 -0.48 7.64
C PHE A 119 -11.72 -0.49 6.27
N ARG A 120 -10.82 0.46 6.07
CA ARG A 120 -9.88 0.53 4.94
C ARG A 120 -8.50 0.88 5.45
N ILE A 121 -7.49 0.20 4.93
CA ILE A 121 -6.08 0.46 5.22
C ILE A 121 -5.43 0.97 3.94
N GLU A 122 -4.74 2.10 4.04
CA GLU A 122 -3.89 2.65 3.00
C GLU A 122 -2.48 2.74 3.53
N ILE A 123 -1.50 2.21 2.80
CA ILE A 123 -0.08 2.34 3.14
C ILE A 123 0.64 2.92 1.93
N LYS A 124 1.38 4.00 2.15
CA LYS A 124 2.10 4.71 1.08
C LYS A 124 3.47 5.17 1.56
N PRO A 125 4.41 5.39 0.64
CA PRO A 125 5.70 5.99 0.98
C PRO A 125 5.55 7.36 1.64
N MET A 126 6.59 7.78 2.37
CA MET A 126 6.59 9.07 3.08
C MET A 126 6.58 10.28 2.14
N PHE A 127 7.01 10.12 0.91
CA PHE A 127 7.00 11.12 -0.16
C PHE A 127 6.91 10.43 -1.51
N GLU A 128 6.55 11.15 -2.54
CA GLU A 128 6.35 10.65 -3.90
C GLU A 128 7.61 10.88 -4.75
N VAL A 129 7.88 9.91 -5.64
CA VAL A 129 8.89 10.01 -6.69
C VAL A 129 8.17 10.02 -8.03
N THR A 130 8.40 11.04 -8.85
CA THR A 130 7.83 11.13 -10.20
C THR A 130 8.96 11.06 -11.23
N ILE A 131 8.74 10.29 -12.29
CA ILE A 131 9.71 10.07 -13.37
C ILE A 131 9.04 10.47 -14.69
N ASN A 132 9.66 11.39 -15.43
CA ASN A 132 9.18 11.83 -16.73
C ASN A 132 10.32 11.72 -17.75
N LEU A 133 10.09 11.03 -18.87
CA LEU A 133 11.01 11.02 -19.99
C LEU A 133 10.89 12.38 -20.72
N THR A 134 11.99 13.15 -20.74
CA THR A 134 12.01 14.52 -21.31
C THR A 134 12.63 14.57 -22.68
N ALA A 135 13.64 13.73 -22.97
CA ALA A 135 14.29 13.68 -24.28
C ALA A 135 14.86 12.30 -24.58
N THR A 136 15.00 12.01 -25.87
CA THR A 136 15.66 10.80 -26.38
C THR A 136 16.60 11.21 -27.50
N TYR A 137 17.86 10.81 -27.37
CA TYR A 137 18.91 11.12 -28.36
C TYR A 137 19.43 9.81 -28.95
N ALA A 138 19.02 9.50 -30.18
CA ALA A 138 19.49 8.32 -30.90
C ALA A 138 20.91 8.58 -31.46
N GLY A 139 21.87 7.81 -30.99
CA GLY A 139 23.22 7.72 -31.57
C GLY A 139 23.37 6.52 -32.51
N THR A 140 24.59 6.32 -33.03
CA THR A 140 24.86 5.21 -33.94
C THR A 140 24.89 3.86 -33.24
N ASN A 141 25.46 3.79 -32.04
CA ASN A 141 25.66 2.54 -31.29
C ASN A 141 24.87 2.51 -29.97
N GLU A 142 24.28 3.62 -29.58
CA GLU A 142 23.57 3.77 -28.29
C GLU A 142 22.45 4.80 -28.39
N THR A 143 21.51 4.72 -27.48
CA THR A 143 20.44 5.71 -27.32
C THR A 143 20.51 6.25 -25.90
N ILE A 144 20.54 7.59 -25.77
CA ILE A 144 20.54 8.29 -24.49
C ILE A 144 19.12 8.75 -24.21
N TYR A 145 18.61 8.39 -23.03
CA TYR A 145 17.33 8.80 -22.52
C TYR A 145 17.51 9.76 -21.35
N GLN A 146 16.87 10.93 -21.42
CA GLN A 146 16.93 11.92 -20.36
C GLN A 146 15.61 11.90 -19.58
N PHE A 147 15.73 11.71 -18.28
CA PHE A 147 14.59 11.70 -17.34
C PHE A 147 14.65 12.89 -16.40
N GLU A 148 13.52 13.52 -16.20
CA GLU A 148 13.29 14.42 -15.09
C GLU A 148 12.71 13.62 -13.92
N ILE A 149 13.41 13.66 -12.79
CA ILE A 149 12.99 13.00 -11.55
C ILE A 149 12.65 14.08 -10.54
N SER A 150 11.45 13.99 -9.95
CA SER A 150 11.06 14.87 -8.87
C SER A 150 10.66 14.08 -7.62
N THR A 151 10.99 14.64 -6.46
CA THR A 151 10.67 14.11 -5.13
C THR A 151 9.88 15.14 -4.36
N ALA A 152 8.64 14.80 -3.95
CA ALA A 152 7.76 15.74 -3.28
C ALA A 152 6.84 15.04 -2.26
N LYS A 153 6.37 15.80 -1.27
CA LYS A 153 5.27 15.41 -0.40
C LYS A 153 4.18 16.50 -0.48
N HIS A 154 2.99 16.11 -0.91
CA HIS A 154 1.87 17.05 -1.12
C HIS A 154 2.25 18.27 -1.98
N GLY A 155 3.05 18.06 -3.02
CA GLY A 155 3.53 19.13 -3.90
C GLY A 155 4.73 19.92 -3.37
N VAL A 156 5.15 19.71 -2.12
CA VAL A 156 6.34 20.35 -1.55
C VAL A 156 7.59 19.53 -1.88
N PRO A 157 8.62 20.12 -2.50
CA PRO A 157 9.86 19.42 -2.82
C PRO A 157 10.55 18.84 -1.57
N ILE A 158 11.03 17.61 -1.67
CA ILE A 158 11.76 16.89 -0.61
C ILE A 158 13.18 16.63 -1.08
N PRO A 159 14.21 17.13 -0.38
CA PRO A 159 15.59 16.76 -0.66
C PRO A 159 15.82 15.27 -0.43
N ALA A 160 16.39 14.59 -1.44
CA ALA A 160 16.61 13.15 -1.39
C ALA A 160 17.89 12.75 -2.15
N ASP A 161 18.56 11.72 -1.65
CA ASP A 161 19.58 10.98 -2.38
C ASP A 161 18.88 9.99 -3.30
N LEU A 162 19.28 9.96 -4.57
CA LEU A 162 18.69 9.13 -5.60
C LEU A 162 19.65 8.04 -6.05
N LYS A 163 19.12 6.84 -6.26
CA LYS A 163 19.81 5.73 -6.90
C LYS A 163 18.94 5.26 -8.08
N CYS A 164 19.52 5.26 -9.28
CA CYS A 164 18.79 4.90 -10.50
C CYS A 164 19.38 3.63 -11.10
N TYR A 165 18.52 2.72 -11.53
CA TYR A 165 18.86 1.51 -12.25
C TYR A 165 18.05 1.45 -13.55
N SER A 166 18.73 1.23 -14.67
CA SER A 166 18.08 1.03 -15.96
C SER A 166 18.33 -0.40 -16.43
N ILE A 167 17.26 -1.09 -16.76
CA ILE A 167 17.32 -2.50 -17.18
C ILE A 167 16.52 -2.69 -18.48
N ALA A 168 17.11 -3.45 -19.40
CA ALA A 168 16.46 -3.91 -20.62
C ALA A 168 17.10 -5.24 -21.03
N GLU A 169 16.31 -6.25 -21.40
CA GLU A 169 16.81 -7.59 -21.73
C GLU A 169 17.74 -8.13 -20.62
N GLU A 170 19.03 -8.28 -20.89
CA GLU A 170 20.09 -8.64 -19.92
C GLU A 170 20.97 -7.46 -19.51
N TYR A 171 20.77 -6.30 -20.15
CA TYR A 171 21.52 -5.08 -19.87
C TYR A 171 21.08 -4.45 -18.55
N LEU A 172 22.06 -3.99 -17.79
CA LEU A 172 21.86 -3.26 -16.54
C LEU A 172 22.86 -2.11 -16.45
N GLU A 173 22.32 -0.90 -16.32
CA GLU A 173 23.09 0.30 -16.00
C GLU A 173 22.72 0.80 -14.61
N THR A 174 23.70 1.30 -13.88
CA THR A 174 23.53 1.91 -12.57
C THR A 174 24.06 3.32 -12.61
N ALA A 175 23.19 4.31 -12.48
CA ALA A 175 23.65 5.68 -12.31
C ALA A 175 24.16 5.92 -10.89
N ASN A 176 25.22 6.70 -10.76
CA ASN A 176 25.78 7.06 -9.46
C ASN A 176 24.76 7.80 -8.61
N PRO A 177 24.83 7.70 -7.28
CA PRO A 177 23.97 8.44 -6.39
C PRO A 177 24.04 9.94 -6.68
N LEU A 178 22.88 10.57 -6.79
CA LEU A 178 22.71 12.00 -7.01
C LEU A 178 21.91 12.56 -5.86
N THR A 179 22.35 13.67 -5.27
CA THR A 179 21.53 14.39 -4.29
C THR A 179 20.66 15.40 -5.03
N SER A 180 19.35 15.31 -4.80
CA SER A 180 18.34 16.21 -5.39
C SER A 180 17.74 17.11 -4.33
N ASN A 181 17.56 18.38 -4.67
CA ASN A 181 16.76 19.33 -3.87
C ASN A 181 15.27 19.32 -4.28
N GLY A 182 14.76 18.15 -4.65
CA GLY A 182 13.36 17.95 -5.07
C GLY A 182 13.21 17.77 -6.59
N ARG A 183 14.22 18.08 -7.42
CA ARG A 183 14.18 17.90 -8.87
C ARG A 183 15.58 17.73 -9.43
N VAL A 184 15.76 16.78 -10.36
CA VAL A 184 17.05 16.52 -11.05
C VAL A 184 16.82 15.88 -12.40
N TYR A 185 17.76 16.06 -13.31
CA TYR A 185 17.81 15.38 -14.61
C TYR A 185 18.85 14.26 -14.56
N VAL A 186 18.45 13.08 -15.04
CA VAL A 186 19.29 11.88 -15.11
C VAL A 186 19.29 11.37 -16.54
N ASN A 187 20.47 11.07 -17.05
CA ASN A 187 20.63 10.40 -18.34
C ASN A 187 20.95 8.93 -18.13
N THR A 188 20.34 8.07 -18.92
CA THR A 188 20.69 6.66 -19.03
C THR A 188 20.98 6.32 -20.48
N THR A 189 21.99 5.48 -20.69
CA THR A 189 22.48 5.11 -22.02
C THR A 189 22.26 3.62 -22.25
N ILE A 190 21.53 3.26 -23.28
CA ILE A 190 21.26 1.87 -23.62
C ILE A 190 21.87 1.57 -25.00
N PRO A 191 22.73 0.54 -25.13
CA PRO A 191 23.28 0.13 -26.40
C PRO A 191 22.22 -0.26 -27.43
N SER A 192 22.38 0.12 -28.69
CA SER A 192 21.42 -0.19 -29.77
C SER A 192 21.31 -1.68 -30.07
N THR A 193 22.23 -2.51 -29.54
CA THR A 193 22.20 -3.97 -29.65
C THR A 193 21.23 -4.64 -28.67
N VAL A 194 20.83 -3.93 -27.59
CA VAL A 194 19.88 -4.40 -26.59
C VAL A 194 18.47 -4.39 -27.16
N ARG A 195 17.69 -5.40 -26.86
CA ARG A 195 16.34 -5.58 -27.39
C ARG A 195 15.28 -5.40 -26.31
N GLY A 196 14.07 -5.08 -26.75
CA GLY A 196 12.90 -5.02 -25.89
C GLY A 196 12.71 -3.68 -25.18
N PRO A 197 11.61 -3.56 -24.42
CA PRO A 197 11.34 -2.37 -23.64
C PRO A 197 12.31 -2.24 -22.48
N ALA A 198 12.60 -1.01 -22.10
CA ALA A 198 13.45 -0.69 -20.98
C ALA A 198 12.63 -0.22 -19.77
N LEU A 199 13.20 -0.38 -18.59
CA LEU A 199 12.64 0.06 -17.32
C LEU A 199 13.70 0.87 -16.58
N ILE A 200 13.35 2.07 -16.13
CA ILE A 200 14.14 2.80 -15.13
C ILE A 200 13.47 2.67 -13.76
N ILE A 201 14.26 2.34 -12.75
CA ILE A 201 13.88 2.31 -11.33
C ILE A 201 14.62 3.45 -10.65
N VAL A 202 13.88 4.27 -9.91
CA VAL A 202 14.44 5.33 -9.08
C VAL A 202 14.08 5.04 -7.62
N LEU A 203 15.09 4.81 -6.82
CA LEU A 203 14.99 4.73 -5.37
C LEU A 203 15.48 6.06 -4.79
N ALA A 204 14.69 6.65 -3.93
CA ALA A 204 14.93 7.94 -3.31
C ALA A 204 14.95 7.81 -1.79
N ARG A 205 16.00 8.26 -1.14
CA ARG A 205 16.17 8.26 0.31
C ARG A 205 16.20 9.68 0.81
N SER A 206 15.31 10.04 1.74
CA SER A 206 15.29 11.40 2.29
C SER A 206 16.60 11.75 3.01
N VAL A 207 17.13 12.93 2.70
CA VAL A 207 18.34 13.46 3.37
C VAL A 207 18.12 13.64 4.88
N TYR A 208 16.89 14.02 5.29
CA TYR A 208 16.56 14.31 6.70
C TYR A 208 16.21 13.06 7.49
N GLN A 209 15.63 12.05 6.85
CA GLN A 209 15.18 10.82 7.49
C GLN A 209 15.58 9.60 6.65
N ARG A 210 16.71 9.00 6.97
CA ARG A 210 17.29 7.91 6.17
C ARG A 210 16.41 6.65 6.07
N LYS A 211 15.54 6.42 7.04
CA LYS A 211 14.54 5.33 6.97
C LYS A 211 13.36 5.66 6.06
N ALA A 212 13.17 6.92 5.65
CA ALA A 212 12.16 7.30 4.67
C ALA A 212 12.70 7.07 3.26
N VAL A 213 12.35 5.93 2.69
CA VAL A 213 12.71 5.54 1.32
C VAL A 213 11.45 5.45 0.48
N SER A 214 11.50 6.05 -0.69
CA SER A 214 10.45 5.98 -1.71
C SER A 214 11.03 5.45 -3.00
N PHE A 215 10.19 4.95 -3.87
CA PHE A 215 10.61 4.53 -5.19
C PHE A 215 9.52 4.80 -6.22
N ASN A 216 9.94 4.84 -7.45
CA ASN A 216 9.06 4.72 -8.60
C ASN A 216 9.82 4.05 -9.74
N SER A 217 9.07 3.59 -10.72
CA SER A 217 9.61 2.97 -11.93
C SER A 217 8.86 3.46 -13.15
N TYR A 218 9.54 3.52 -14.25
CA TYR A 218 8.98 3.99 -15.51
C TYR A 218 9.46 3.09 -16.66
N SER A 219 8.50 2.41 -17.30
CA SER A 219 8.75 1.59 -18.48
C SER A 219 8.68 2.46 -19.74
N PHE A 220 9.64 2.30 -20.64
CA PHE A 220 9.72 3.08 -21.85
C PHE A 220 10.16 2.24 -23.06
N ALA A 221 9.85 2.73 -24.25
CA ALA A 221 10.22 2.08 -25.47
C ALA A 221 11.74 2.20 -25.72
N HIS A 222 12.39 1.09 -26.06
CA HIS A 222 13.75 1.08 -26.58
C HIS A 222 13.76 0.45 -27.97
N GLY A 223 14.37 1.13 -28.95
CA GLY A 223 14.23 0.78 -30.35
C GLY A 223 12.74 0.82 -30.80
N SER A 224 12.27 -0.26 -31.40
CA SER A 224 10.87 -0.40 -31.84
C SER A 224 9.95 -1.06 -30.80
N ALA A 225 10.53 -1.57 -29.68
CA ALA A 225 9.78 -2.33 -28.69
C ALA A 225 9.11 -1.38 -27.68
N LYS A 226 7.79 -1.50 -27.57
CA LYS A 226 6.97 -0.75 -26.59
C LYS A 226 6.77 -1.61 -25.34
N PRO A 227 6.72 -1.00 -24.14
CA PRO A 227 6.39 -1.73 -22.93
C PRO A 227 4.92 -2.15 -22.92
N GLU A 228 4.68 -3.38 -22.51
CA GLU A 228 3.35 -3.88 -22.19
C GLU A 228 3.01 -3.61 -20.71
N PRO A 229 1.73 -3.57 -20.34
CA PRO A 229 1.33 -3.45 -18.94
C PRO A 229 1.92 -4.55 -18.08
N ASN A 230 2.31 -4.20 -16.86
CA ASN A 230 2.79 -5.16 -15.86
C ASN A 230 1.72 -6.23 -15.59
N GLY A 231 2.10 -7.51 -15.52
CA GLY A 231 1.17 -8.64 -15.37
C GLY A 231 0.71 -9.27 -16.71
N THR A 232 1.15 -8.75 -17.86
CA THR A 232 0.80 -9.29 -19.19
C THR A 232 1.43 -10.66 -19.45
N PHE A 233 2.69 -10.84 -19.08
CA PHE A 233 3.45 -12.06 -19.30
C PHE A 233 3.64 -12.89 -18.03
N LEU A 234 3.78 -12.23 -16.88
CA LEU A 234 4.03 -12.86 -15.59
C LEU A 234 3.01 -12.38 -14.55
N ARG A 235 2.49 -13.31 -13.78
CA ARG A 235 1.83 -13.01 -12.51
C ARG A 235 2.85 -13.19 -11.40
N LEU A 236 3.31 -12.08 -10.86
CA LEU A 236 4.31 -12.06 -9.82
C LEU A 236 3.65 -12.14 -8.44
N GLY A 237 4.18 -13.00 -7.58
CA GLY A 237 3.73 -13.16 -6.21
C GLY A 237 4.91 -13.19 -5.25
N LEU A 238 4.79 -12.49 -4.14
CA LEU A 238 5.81 -12.39 -3.11
C LEU A 238 5.29 -12.98 -1.81
N LEU A 239 6.07 -13.85 -1.22
CA LEU A 239 5.75 -14.48 0.05
C LEU A 239 7.01 -15.05 0.70
N ASN A 240 7.24 -14.70 1.97
CA ASN A 240 8.32 -15.25 2.78
C ASN A 240 9.68 -15.24 2.04
N HIS A 241 10.10 -14.05 1.59
CA HIS A 241 11.32 -13.84 0.82
C HIS A 241 11.48 -14.75 -0.42
N THR A 242 10.35 -15.13 -1.01
CA THR A 242 10.32 -15.92 -2.25
C THR A 242 9.47 -15.20 -3.29
N LEU A 243 10.05 -14.97 -4.46
CA LEU A 243 9.31 -14.56 -5.65
C LEU A 243 8.81 -15.79 -6.37
N THR A 244 7.52 -15.83 -6.69
CA THR A 244 6.93 -16.77 -7.64
C THR A 244 6.51 -16.01 -8.88
N ALA A 245 7.08 -16.36 -10.02
CA ALA A 245 6.72 -15.82 -11.34
C ALA A 245 5.91 -16.90 -12.08
N SER A 246 4.58 -16.77 -12.08
CA SER A 246 3.69 -17.67 -12.83
C SER A 246 3.49 -17.11 -14.25
N PHE A 247 3.66 -17.97 -15.27
CA PHE A 247 3.53 -17.56 -16.66
C PHE A 247 2.06 -17.33 -17.00
N ALA A 248 1.72 -16.12 -17.40
CA ALA A 248 0.37 -15.74 -17.82
C ALA A 248 0.10 -16.11 -19.29
N GLN A 249 1.16 -16.35 -20.05
CA GLN A 249 1.12 -16.73 -21.46
C GLN A 249 1.96 -18.00 -21.70
N SER A 250 1.72 -18.67 -22.82
CA SER A 250 2.56 -19.78 -23.29
C SER A 250 3.88 -19.27 -23.88
N ASN A 251 4.89 -20.12 -23.93
CA ASN A 251 6.20 -19.83 -24.54
C ASN A 251 6.96 -18.67 -23.90
N VAL A 252 6.73 -18.40 -22.61
CA VAL A 252 7.50 -17.42 -21.84
C VAL A 252 8.85 -18.03 -21.44
N THR A 253 9.92 -17.31 -21.74
CA THR A 253 11.28 -17.62 -21.30
C THR A 253 11.82 -16.47 -20.50
N LEU A 254 12.21 -16.73 -19.24
CA LEU A 254 12.84 -15.73 -18.38
C LEU A 254 14.34 -15.67 -18.67
N LEU A 255 14.84 -14.47 -18.93
CA LEU A 255 16.25 -14.17 -19.18
C LEU A 255 16.97 -13.86 -17.90
N LYS A 256 16.48 -12.84 -17.15
CA LYS A 256 17.13 -12.35 -15.95
C LYS A 256 16.10 -11.90 -14.93
N THR A 257 16.37 -12.17 -13.66
CA THR A 257 15.59 -11.65 -12.54
C THR A 257 16.52 -11.01 -11.53
N CYS A 258 16.32 -9.73 -11.23
CA CYS A 258 17.16 -8.95 -10.35
C CYS A 258 16.34 -8.34 -9.21
N ALA A 259 16.99 -8.17 -8.06
CA ALA A 259 16.48 -7.41 -6.93
C ALA A 259 17.32 -6.12 -6.77
N PHE A 260 16.64 -5.01 -6.57
CA PHE A 260 17.23 -3.69 -6.42
C PHE A 260 16.78 -3.08 -5.10
N THR A 261 17.76 -2.56 -4.36
CA THR A 261 17.54 -1.73 -3.18
C THR A 261 18.29 -0.42 -3.35
N PHE A 262 18.15 0.50 -2.41
CA PHE A 262 18.91 1.75 -2.49
C PHE A 262 20.43 1.50 -2.48
N ASP A 263 20.91 0.56 -1.68
CA ASP A 263 22.35 0.32 -1.51
C ASP A 263 22.89 -0.85 -2.34
N HIS A 264 22.03 -1.81 -2.74
CA HIS A 264 22.46 -3.05 -3.37
C HIS A 264 21.64 -3.40 -4.61
N ASN A 265 22.25 -4.14 -5.52
CA ASN A 265 21.58 -4.89 -6.55
C ASN A 265 22.12 -6.33 -6.59
N SER A 266 21.28 -7.27 -6.94
CA SER A 266 21.71 -8.66 -7.10
C SER A 266 20.85 -9.39 -8.13
N THR A 267 21.45 -10.30 -8.87
CA THR A 267 20.70 -11.27 -9.68
C THR A 267 20.17 -12.36 -8.75
N LEU A 268 18.89 -12.66 -8.86
CA LEU A 268 18.25 -13.67 -8.03
C LEU A 268 18.53 -15.09 -8.57
N SER A 269 18.85 -15.99 -7.65
CA SER A 269 19.02 -17.40 -7.97
C SER A 269 17.67 -18.10 -8.10
N ARG A 270 17.45 -18.76 -9.25
CA ARG A 270 16.27 -19.60 -9.49
C ARG A 270 16.37 -20.86 -8.63
N THR A 271 15.37 -21.10 -7.79
CA THR A 271 15.31 -22.28 -6.92
C THR A 271 14.61 -23.46 -7.58
N THR A 272 13.50 -23.18 -8.26
CA THR A 272 12.73 -24.19 -9.01
C THR A 272 12.15 -23.55 -10.27
N SER A 273 11.91 -24.36 -11.28
CA SER A 273 11.22 -23.95 -12.51
C SER A 273 10.46 -25.13 -13.08
N ASP A 274 9.25 -24.87 -13.53
CA ASP A 274 8.44 -25.80 -14.32
C ASP A 274 7.93 -25.08 -15.59
N ASN A 275 7.06 -25.74 -16.35
CA ASN A 275 6.51 -25.17 -17.59
C ASN A 275 5.52 -24.02 -17.36
N GLN A 276 5.13 -23.72 -16.10
CA GLN A 276 4.11 -22.75 -15.76
C GLN A 276 4.63 -21.67 -14.79
N SER A 277 5.76 -21.93 -14.12
CA SER A 277 6.26 -21.01 -13.10
C SER A 277 7.77 -21.14 -12.86
N ALA A 278 8.35 -20.07 -12.34
CA ALA A 278 9.70 -20.04 -11.80
C ALA A 278 9.69 -19.42 -10.39
N ARG A 279 10.54 -19.96 -9.50
CA ARG A 279 10.69 -19.43 -8.14
C ARG A 279 12.10 -18.97 -7.92
N TYR A 280 12.22 -17.87 -7.18
CA TYR A 280 13.49 -17.23 -6.85
C TYR A 280 13.54 -16.93 -5.36
N SER A 281 14.72 -17.15 -4.75
CA SER A 281 14.98 -16.71 -3.38
C SER A 281 15.38 -15.23 -3.38
N ILE A 282 14.76 -14.44 -2.51
CA ILE A 282 15.07 -13.03 -2.31
C ILE A 282 16.05 -12.96 -1.12
N PRO A 283 17.25 -12.39 -1.30
CA PRO A 283 18.20 -12.22 -0.20
C PRO A 283 17.63 -11.31 0.90
N HIS A 284 18.01 -11.56 2.14
CA HIS A 284 17.80 -10.62 3.22
C HIS A 284 18.83 -9.50 3.11
N PHE A 285 18.39 -8.33 2.71
CA PHE A 285 19.22 -7.12 2.74
C PHE A 285 18.98 -6.39 4.05
N ALA A 286 20.01 -6.23 4.87
CA ALA A 286 19.90 -5.46 6.09
C ALA A 286 19.60 -3.99 5.76
N ASP A 287 18.57 -3.43 6.41
CA ASP A 287 18.17 -2.01 6.31
C ASP A 287 17.92 -1.48 4.89
N SER A 288 17.46 -2.34 3.98
CA SER A 288 17.36 -2.03 2.54
C SER A 288 15.95 -2.19 1.97
N SER A 289 14.93 -1.87 2.73
CA SER A 289 13.54 -1.81 2.23
C SER A 289 13.28 -0.46 1.54
N PRO A 290 12.46 -0.38 0.46
CA PRO A 290 11.85 -1.49 -0.27
C PRO A 290 12.83 -2.21 -1.21
N ILE A 291 12.52 -3.46 -1.54
CA ILE A 291 13.21 -4.24 -2.58
C ILE A 291 12.34 -4.21 -3.85
N ILE A 292 12.90 -3.78 -4.97
CA ILE A 292 12.22 -3.81 -6.26
C ILE A 292 12.76 -5.00 -7.04
N ILE A 293 11.89 -5.90 -7.44
CA ILE A 293 12.27 -7.09 -8.20
C ILE A 293 11.81 -6.93 -9.63
N VAL A 294 12.72 -7.10 -10.56
CA VAL A 294 12.46 -7.00 -12.00
C VAL A 294 12.79 -8.33 -12.65
N SER A 295 11.88 -8.81 -13.46
CA SER A 295 12.07 -9.98 -14.32
C SER A 295 12.00 -9.56 -15.78
N THR A 296 13.05 -9.86 -16.53
CA THR A 296 13.09 -9.68 -17.99
C THR A 296 12.94 -11.03 -18.66
N GLY A 297 12.33 -11.04 -19.83
CA GLY A 297 12.11 -12.28 -20.58
C GLY A 297 11.64 -12.03 -22.00
N THR A 298 11.31 -13.13 -22.67
CA THR A 298 10.76 -13.10 -24.02
C THR A 298 9.59 -14.07 -24.13
N ASN A 299 8.61 -13.70 -24.94
CA ASN A 299 7.55 -14.57 -25.41
C ASN A 299 7.69 -14.70 -26.92
N SER A 300 8.27 -15.83 -27.38
CA SER A 300 8.64 -16.03 -28.80
C SER A 300 9.59 -14.95 -29.32
N THR A 301 9.06 -13.86 -29.90
CA THR A 301 9.84 -12.74 -30.46
C THR A 301 9.70 -11.44 -29.68
N THR A 302 8.74 -11.37 -28.73
CA THR A 302 8.45 -10.16 -27.97
C THR A 302 9.20 -10.19 -26.65
N PHE A 303 10.04 -9.19 -26.43
CA PHE A 303 10.73 -8.99 -25.15
C PHE A 303 9.81 -8.25 -24.18
N PHE A 304 9.95 -8.51 -22.89
CA PHE A 304 9.20 -7.84 -21.84
C PHE A 304 10.04 -7.59 -20.60
N THR A 305 9.58 -6.63 -19.80
CA THR A 305 10.15 -6.29 -18.49
C THR A 305 9.00 -6.07 -17.53
N GLU A 306 8.91 -6.89 -16.47
CA GLU A 306 7.88 -6.81 -15.44
C GLU A 306 8.50 -6.73 -14.06
N GLN A 307 7.79 -6.10 -13.13
CA GLN A 307 8.33 -5.76 -11.82
C GLN A 307 7.30 -5.91 -10.70
N ILE A 308 7.83 -6.07 -9.48
CA ILE A 308 7.04 -6.08 -8.25
C ILE A 308 7.88 -5.51 -7.10
N ALA A 309 7.24 -4.80 -6.16
CA ALA A 309 7.90 -4.29 -4.96
C ALA A 309 7.68 -5.23 -3.77
N TYR A 310 8.63 -5.28 -2.85
CA TYR A 310 8.54 -5.98 -1.57
C TYR A 310 9.04 -5.08 -0.43
N PRO A 311 8.14 -4.63 0.47
CA PRO A 311 6.68 -4.85 0.48
C PRO A 311 5.98 -4.26 -0.75
N GLN A 312 4.81 -4.82 -1.11
CA GLN A 312 4.05 -4.36 -2.27
C GLN A 312 3.23 -3.11 -1.91
N ILE A 313 3.91 -1.98 -1.87
CA ILE A 313 3.40 -0.64 -1.55
C ILE A 313 3.65 0.29 -2.76
N PRO A 314 2.76 1.26 -3.07
CA PRO A 314 1.57 1.65 -2.31
C PRO A 314 0.45 0.62 -2.38
N LEU A 315 -0.36 0.55 -1.32
CA LEU A 315 -1.54 -0.30 -1.28
C LEU A 315 -2.75 0.40 -0.66
N GLN A 316 -3.92 0.00 -1.13
CA GLN A 316 -5.20 0.33 -0.53
C GLN A 316 -6.06 -0.94 -0.50
N THR A 317 -6.56 -1.29 0.67
CA THR A 317 -7.42 -2.46 0.86
C THR A 317 -8.52 -2.18 1.87
N GLY A 318 -9.71 -2.78 1.67
CA GLY A 318 -10.83 -2.62 2.58
C GLY A 318 -12.08 -2.05 1.92
N ALA A 319 -12.97 -1.45 2.73
CA ALA A 319 -14.24 -0.90 2.29
C ALA A 319 -14.05 0.36 1.44
N ASP A 320 -14.85 0.49 0.39
CA ASP A 320 -14.94 1.73 -0.38
C ASP A 320 -15.96 2.68 0.26
N PHE A 321 -15.47 3.57 1.11
CA PHE A 321 -16.29 4.56 1.77
C PHE A 321 -16.83 5.68 0.86
N ALA A 322 -16.31 5.82 -0.36
CA ALA A 322 -16.78 6.83 -1.31
C ALA A 322 -18.11 6.42 -1.98
N THR A 323 -18.27 5.13 -2.26
CA THR A 323 -19.46 4.58 -2.91
C THR A 323 -20.55 4.17 -1.93
N LEU A 324 -20.19 3.80 -0.70
CA LEU A 324 -21.12 3.30 0.31
C LEU A 324 -21.78 4.46 1.07
N LYS A 325 -22.93 4.92 0.59
CA LYS A 325 -23.80 5.92 1.30
C LYS A 325 -24.38 5.40 2.64
N THR A 326 -24.07 4.17 3.02
CA THR A 326 -24.61 3.47 4.18
C THR A 326 -23.81 3.66 5.47
N HIS A 327 -22.67 4.35 5.42
CA HIS A 327 -21.85 4.59 6.62
C HIS A 327 -22.28 5.88 7.33
N ALA A 328 -22.58 5.77 8.62
CA ALA A 328 -23.06 6.89 9.43
C ALA A 328 -21.96 7.93 9.71
N LYS A 329 -20.73 7.47 9.96
CA LYS A 329 -19.59 8.33 10.28
C LYS A 329 -18.30 7.59 9.94
N VAL A 330 -17.46 8.22 9.14
CA VAL A 330 -16.14 7.68 8.80
C VAL A 330 -15.07 8.54 9.46
N SER A 331 -14.08 7.91 10.08
CA SER A 331 -12.93 8.57 10.70
C SER A 331 -11.65 8.00 10.11
N ALA A 332 -10.68 8.88 9.83
CA ALA A 332 -9.36 8.52 9.36
C ALA A 332 -8.32 8.76 10.45
N TYR A 333 -7.43 7.80 10.65
CA TYR A 333 -6.34 7.87 11.61
C TYR A 333 -5.02 7.61 10.89
N THR A 334 -4.09 8.57 10.97
CA THR A 334 -2.79 8.48 10.33
C THR A 334 -1.73 8.04 11.32
N TYR A 335 -0.92 7.07 10.92
CA TYR A 335 0.19 6.51 11.68
C TYR A 335 1.45 6.47 10.83
N PHE A 336 2.61 6.64 11.47
CA PHE A 336 3.88 6.28 10.87
C PHE A 336 4.22 4.87 11.30
N VAL A 337 4.45 4.00 10.33
CA VAL A 337 4.70 2.57 10.57
C VAL A 337 6.07 2.20 9.99
N THR A 338 6.73 1.24 10.62
CA THR A 338 7.96 0.64 10.11
C THR A 338 7.60 -0.68 9.42
N ILE A 339 8.15 -0.92 8.24
CA ILE A 339 8.04 -2.20 7.53
C ILE A 339 9.43 -2.52 7.00
N ASP A 340 10.01 -3.60 7.51
CA ASP A 340 11.34 -4.05 7.13
C ASP A 340 12.37 -2.89 7.07
N SER A 341 12.51 -2.17 8.18
CA SER A 341 13.41 -1.02 8.41
C SER A 341 13.01 0.32 7.76
N ALA A 342 12.13 0.36 6.76
CA ALA A 342 11.68 1.62 6.15
C ALA A 342 10.39 2.15 6.80
N ILE A 343 10.25 3.49 6.81
CA ILE A 343 9.10 4.19 7.39
C ILE A 343 8.09 4.53 6.28
N TYR A 344 6.81 4.24 6.56
CA TYR A 344 5.68 4.49 5.67
C TYR A 344 4.59 5.28 6.40
N GLU A 345 3.73 5.95 5.64
CA GLU A 345 2.50 6.55 6.13
C GLU A 345 1.37 5.52 5.98
N CYS A 346 0.72 5.19 7.11
CA CYS A 346 -0.43 4.28 7.14
C CYS A 346 -1.68 5.06 7.58
N ILE A 347 -2.72 5.02 6.77
CA ILE A 347 -4.01 5.64 7.08
C ILE A 347 -5.04 4.52 7.26
N VAL A 348 -5.64 4.48 8.45
CA VAL A 348 -6.72 3.55 8.77
C VAL A 348 -8.03 4.32 8.80
N TRP A 349 -8.90 4.00 7.86
CA TRP A 349 -10.27 4.52 7.79
C TRP A 349 -11.21 3.54 8.48
N ILE A 350 -12.07 4.03 9.36
CA ILE A 350 -13.06 3.21 10.06
C ILE A 350 -14.41 3.91 9.98
N GLY A 351 -15.44 3.12 9.64
CA GLY A 351 -16.81 3.57 9.60
C GLY A 351 -17.77 2.51 10.16
N GLY A 352 -18.78 2.93 10.89
CA GLY A 352 -19.87 2.07 11.32
C GLY A 352 -20.95 1.94 10.25
N LEU A 353 -21.78 0.91 10.33
CA LEU A 353 -23.01 0.82 9.57
C LEU A 353 -23.96 1.94 10.02
N LYS A 354 -24.72 2.48 9.08
CA LYS A 354 -25.79 3.43 9.37
C LYS A 354 -26.97 2.62 9.93
N ASP A 355 -27.41 2.91 11.15
CA ASP A 355 -28.65 2.37 11.74
C ASP A 355 -29.88 2.79 10.92
#